data_3f1b6e364fa2a83f9a8509c411d6734c
#
_entry.id   3f1b6e364fa2a83f9a8509c411d6734c
#
_cell.length_a   1.000
_cell.length_b   1.000
_cell.length_c   1.000
_cell.angle_alpha   90.00
_cell.angle_beta   90.00
_cell.angle_gamma   90.00
#
_symmetry.space_group_name_H-M   'P 1'
#
loop_
_entity.id
_entity.type
_entity.pdbx_description
1 polymer ?
#
loop_
_entity_poly.entity_id
_entity_poly.type
_entity_poly.pdbx_seq_one_letter_code
_entity_poly.pdbx_strand_id
1 'polypeptide(L)'
;MWPWLEKIASACWDRVRRYSLTRRDEDNGGSGSGADADDLLLWSRDIARHAAGDFSFAVVQANEVLEDHSQVDTGAASTFVGVYDGHGGAEASRFISNHLSAHIVRLAQESGTVSEDVVRNAFSATEQGFLSLVRRTHLIKPSIAAIGSCCLVGVIWRKTLYLANLGDSRAVVGCVTGSNKIVAEQLTRDHNASIEEVRQELRSLHPDDSQIVVLKNGVWRIKGIIQVSRSIGDAYLKKQEFALDPSITRFHLSEPLRRPVLTSEPSICTRPLRPQDSFVIFASDGLWEHLTNQQAVEIVHSNPREGIARRLVKAALKEAARKREMRYNDITRLEKGVRRFFHDDITVVVVFIDHGLLQEGNNASAPELSVRGFVDSGGPSTFSGLNSIS
;
A
#
# COMPACT_ATOMS: atom_id res chain seq x y z
N MET A 1 28.96 13.81 10.19
CA MET A 1 28.27 12.74 10.92
C MET A 1 27.68 13.34 12.19
N TRP A 2 26.40 13.23 12.46
CA TRP A 2 25.70 13.96 13.51
C TRP A 2 25.68 13.16 14.81
N PRO A 3 26.08 13.72 15.97
CA PRO A 3 26.22 12.98 17.24
C PRO A 3 24.94 12.31 17.76
N TRP A 4 23.77 12.74 17.32
CA TRP A 4 22.51 12.14 17.72
C TRP A 4 22.16 10.89 16.89
N LEU A 5 22.61 10.80 15.61
CA LEU A 5 22.49 9.58 14.79
C LEU A 5 23.36 8.45 15.35
N GLU A 6 24.55 8.76 15.88
CA GLU A 6 25.37 7.78 16.57
C GLU A 6 24.72 7.29 17.87
N LYS A 7 24.03 8.16 18.62
CA LYS A 7 23.31 7.75 19.83
C LYS A 7 22.10 6.87 19.51
N ILE A 8 21.33 7.16 18.45
CA ILE A 8 20.22 6.33 18.01
C ILE A 8 20.74 5.02 17.40
N ALA A 9 21.75 5.08 16.55
CA ALA A 9 22.38 3.89 16.00
C ALA A 9 22.99 3.03 17.11
N SER A 10 23.72 3.61 18.08
CA SER A 10 24.31 2.85 19.19
C SER A 10 23.24 2.25 20.11
N ALA A 11 22.16 2.97 20.41
CA ALA A 11 21.06 2.44 21.23
C ALA A 11 20.30 1.30 20.53
N CYS A 12 20.14 1.39 19.20
CA CYS A 12 19.59 0.31 18.39
C CYS A 12 20.57 -0.85 18.27
N TRP A 13 21.87 -0.59 18.01
CA TRP A 13 22.91 -1.61 17.98
C TRP A 13 23.12 -2.31 19.33
N ASP A 14 23.03 -1.61 20.45
CA ASP A 14 23.12 -2.20 21.79
C ASP A 14 21.89 -3.07 22.13
N ARG A 15 20.71 -2.76 21.61
CA ARG A 15 19.52 -3.62 21.70
C ARG A 15 19.67 -4.86 20.82
N VAL A 16 20.07 -4.70 19.58
CA VAL A 16 20.32 -5.80 18.63
C VAL A 16 21.47 -6.68 19.12
N ARG A 17 22.54 -6.08 19.65
CA ARG A 17 23.70 -6.81 20.20
C ARG A 17 23.34 -7.60 21.46
N ARG A 18 22.54 -7.06 22.38
CA ARG A 18 22.03 -7.78 23.54
C ARG A 18 21.15 -8.98 23.13
N TYR A 19 20.33 -8.81 22.12
CA TYR A 19 19.47 -9.88 21.59
C TYR A 19 20.28 -11.01 20.94
N SER A 20 21.39 -10.69 20.26
CA SER A 20 22.29 -11.69 19.62
C SER A 20 23.20 -12.37 20.64
N LEU A 21 23.52 -11.75 21.77
CA LEU A 21 24.40 -12.30 22.83
C LEU A 21 23.65 -13.25 23.78
N THR A 22 22.40 -12.95 24.11
CA THR A 22 21.57 -13.80 24.99
C THR A 22 21.13 -15.11 24.37
N ARG A 23 21.21 -15.26 23.04
CA ARG A 23 20.79 -16.47 22.32
C ARG A 23 21.94 -17.34 21.81
N ARG A 24 23.20 -16.96 22.04
CA ARG A 24 24.36 -17.79 21.67
C ARG A 24 24.56 -19.03 22.55
N ASP A 25 23.96 -19.07 23.72
CA ASP A 25 24.15 -20.16 24.67
C ASP A 25 23.12 -21.31 24.56
N GLU A 26 22.08 -21.16 23.72
CA GLU A 26 21.04 -22.18 23.57
C GLU A 26 21.13 -23.04 22.28
N ASP A 27 21.96 -22.68 21.30
CA ASP A 27 22.04 -23.36 19.99
C ASP A 27 23.30 -24.27 19.84
N ASN A 28 23.56 -25.13 20.83
CA ASN A 28 24.58 -26.19 20.67
C ASN A 28 23.93 -27.58 20.73
N GLY A 29 23.26 -27.98 19.66
CA GLY A 29 22.76 -29.35 19.53
C GLY A 29 21.63 -29.49 18.54
N GLY A 30 21.95 -29.78 17.26
CA GLY A 30 20.96 -30.26 16.31
C GLY A 30 21.22 -29.82 14.86
N SER A 31 21.98 -30.64 14.11
CA SER A 31 22.03 -30.58 12.65
C SER A 31 20.67 -31.00 12.07
N GLY A 32 19.83 -30.02 11.70
CA GLY A 32 18.58 -30.21 10.99
C GLY A 32 18.55 -29.27 9.80
N SER A 33 18.28 -29.82 8.61
CA SER A 33 18.12 -29.14 7.33
C SER A 33 17.34 -27.83 7.46
N GLY A 34 17.88 -26.73 6.92
CA GLY A 34 17.32 -25.39 7.04
C GLY A 34 15.91 -25.24 6.50
N ALA A 35 14.92 -25.47 7.36
CA ALA A 35 13.60 -24.88 7.21
C ALA A 35 13.73 -23.40 7.57
N ASP A 36 13.38 -22.49 6.64
CA ASP A 36 13.22 -21.06 6.94
C ASP A 36 12.33 -20.94 8.17
N ALA A 37 12.84 -20.44 9.30
CA ALA A 37 12.03 -20.16 10.47
C ALA A 37 10.91 -19.21 10.02
N ASP A 38 9.67 -19.61 10.26
CA ASP A 38 8.49 -18.82 9.86
C ASP A 38 8.57 -17.43 10.50
N ASP A 39 8.53 -16.40 9.67
CA ASP A 39 8.45 -15.02 10.12
C ASP A 39 7.06 -14.77 10.71
N LEU A 40 6.95 -14.68 12.04
CA LEU A 40 5.68 -14.51 12.76
C LEU A 40 4.94 -13.20 12.40
N LEU A 41 5.64 -12.24 11.81
CA LEU A 41 5.05 -10.96 11.37
C LEU A 41 4.68 -10.96 9.88
N LEU A 42 4.88 -12.08 9.19
CA LEU A 42 4.51 -12.27 7.79
C LEU A 42 3.25 -13.14 7.71
N TRP A 43 2.16 -12.54 7.25
CA TRP A 43 0.94 -13.23 6.88
C TRP A 43 0.87 -13.42 5.36
N SER A 44 0.33 -14.54 4.88
CA SER A 44 0.06 -14.72 3.45
C SER A 44 -1.15 -15.59 3.16
N ARG A 45 -1.80 -15.30 2.03
CA ARG A 45 -2.73 -16.16 1.31
C ARG A 45 -2.03 -16.61 0.04
N ASP A 46 -1.55 -17.84 0.01
CA ASP A 46 -0.62 -18.29 -1.02
C ASP A 46 -1.25 -18.29 -2.41
N ILE A 47 -2.51 -18.73 -2.52
CA ILE A 47 -3.30 -18.66 -3.75
C ILE A 47 -4.80 -18.66 -3.45
N ALA A 48 -5.56 -17.90 -4.23
CA ALA A 48 -7.02 -17.94 -4.26
C ALA A 48 -7.53 -17.55 -5.66
N ARG A 49 -8.76 -17.92 -5.98
CA ARG A 49 -9.36 -17.65 -7.31
C ARG A 49 -10.14 -16.35 -7.32
N HIS A 50 -10.12 -15.70 -8.47
CA HIS A 50 -10.98 -14.56 -8.79
C HIS A 50 -11.55 -14.69 -10.21
N ALA A 51 -12.41 -13.77 -10.61
CA ALA A 51 -13.14 -13.84 -11.89
C ALA A 51 -12.25 -13.93 -13.13
N ALA A 52 -11.02 -13.42 -13.09
CA ALA A 52 -10.12 -13.36 -14.23
C ALA A 52 -8.84 -14.22 -14.06
N GLY A 53 -8.77 -15.09 -13.02
CA GLY A 53 -7.61 -15.93 -12.77
C GLY A 53 -7.40 -16.26 -11.30
N ASP A 54 -6.15 -16.20 -10.87
CA ASP A 54 -5.75 -16.44 -9.48
C ASP A 54 -5.13 -15.17 -8.88
N PHE A 55 -5.09 -15.09 -7.55
CA PHE A 55 -4.29 -14.07 -6.84
C PHE A 55 -3.52 -14.68 -5.67
N SER A 56 -2.41 -14.05 -5.34
CA SER A 56 -1.61 -14.31 -4.15
C SER A 56 -1.46 -13.02 -3.36
N PHE A 57 -1.47 -13.11 -2.03
CA PHE A 57 -1.51 -11.96 -1.16
C PHE A 57 -0.60 -12.18 0.05
N ALA A 58 0.20 -11.18 0.41
CA ALA A 58 1.07 -11.21 1.58
C ALA A 58 1.22 -9.83 2.21
N VAL A 59 1.35 -9.82 3.53
CA VAL A 59 1.60 -8.61 4.33
C VAL A 59 2.64 -8.94 5.40
N VAL A 60 3.64 -8.08 5.58
CA VAL A 60 4.57 -8.15 6.70
C VAL A 60 4.54 -6.87 7.50
N GLN A 61 4.42 -7.02 8.81
CA GLN A 61 4.42 -5.90 9.75
C GLN A 61 5.84 -5.50 10.16
N ALA A 62 6.12 -4.20 10.13
CA ALA A 62 7.35 -3.59 10.66
C ALA A 62 7.08 -2.63 11.80
N ASN A 63 6.01 -1.84 11.70
CA ASN A 63 5.59 -0.85 12.69
C ASN A 63 5.06 -1.51 13.98
N GLU A 64 5.10 -0.80 15.11
CA GLU A 64 4.51 -1.26 16.39
C GLU A 64 3.02 -1.56 16.24
N VAL A 65 2.30 -0.70 15.53
CA VAL A 65 0.93 -0.90 15.07
C VAL A 65 0.98 -1.04 13.55
N LEU A 66 0.33 -2.05 12.99
CA LEU A 66 0.22 -2.21 11.54
C LEU A 66 -0.56 -1.01 10.97
N GLU A 67 0.09 -0.20 10.16
CA GLU A 67 -0.51 0.96 9.51
C GLU A 67 -1.07 0.61 8.12
N ASP A 68 -0.50 -0.39 7.44
CA ASP A 68 -1.02 -0.96 6.19
C ASP A 68 -2.33 -1.71 6.42
N HIS A 69 -3.34 -1.42 5.59
CA HIS A 69 -4.53 -2.24 5.44
C HIS A 69 -4.71 -2.60 3.97
N SER A 70 -5.36 -3.72 3.71
CA SER A 70 -5.49 -4.22 2.34
C SER A 70 -6.63 -5.22 2.23
N GLN A 71 -7.18 -5.37 1.02
CA GLN A 71 -8.26 -6.30 0.75
C GLN A 71 -8.28 -6.74 -0.72
N VAL A 72 -8.80 -7.94 -0.92
CA VAL A 72 -9.21 -8.47 -2.23
C VAL A 72 -10.64 -8.96 -2.08
N ASP A 73 -11.57 -8.35 -2.82
CA ASP A 73 -12.96 -8.77 -2.90
C ASP A 73 -13.24 -9.32 -4.29
N THR A 74 -13.82 -10.51 -4.39
CA THR A 74 -14.15 -11.15 -5.64
C THR A 74 -15.66 -11.29 -5.81
N GLY A 75 -16.15 -10.97 -7.01
CA GLY A 75 -17.51 -11.25 -7.46
C GLY A 75 -17.49 -12.18 -8.67
N ALA A 76 -18.66 -12.59 -9.18
CA ALA A 76 -18.75 -13.52 -10.31
C ALA A 76 -18.03 -12.99 -11.58
N ALA A 77 -18.06 -11.68 -11.84
CA ALA A 77 -17.47 -11.03 -13.01
C ALA A 77 -16.55 -9.87 -12.66
N SER A 78 -16.22 -9.69 -11.40
CA SER A 78 -15.47 -8.52 -10.92
C SER A 78 -14.45 -8.91 -9.86
N THR A 79 -13.37 -8.13 -9.78
CA THR A 79 -12.34 -8.28 -8.75
C THR A 79 -11.93 -6.89 -8.29
N PHE A 80 -11.95 -6.70 -6.99
CA PHE A 80 -11.46 -5.49 -6.35
C PHE A 80 -10.18 -5.80 -5.58
N VAL A 81 -9.19 -4.93 -5.70
CA VAL A 81 -7.94 -4.95 -4.93
C VAL A 81 -7.74 -3.59 -4.30
N GLY A 82 -7.48 -3.55 -3.01
CA GLY A 82 -7.14 -2.33 -2.27
C GLY A 82 -5.86 -2.51 -1.46
N VAL A 83 -4.95 -1.53 -1.56
CA VAL A 83 -3.76 -1.38 -0.73
C VAL A 83 -3.78 0.02 -0.14
N TYR A 84 -3.79 0.11 1.19
CA TYR A 84 -3.96 1.35 1.95
C TYR A 84 -2.82 1.48 2.94
N ASP A 85 -1.78 2.16 2.52
CA ASP A 85 -0.59 2.43 3.29
C ASP A 85 -0.85 3.63 4.21
N GLY A 86 -1.03 3.35 5.51
CA GLY A 86 -1.37 4.33 6.52
C GLY A 86 -0.15 5.03 7.11
N HIS A 87 -0.34 6.27 7.53
CA HIS A 87 0.71 7.02 8.23
C HIS A 87 0.13 7.85 9.37
N GLY A 88 0.93 7.98 10.44
CA GLY A 88 0.51 8.67 11.65
C GLY A 88 -0.48 7.89 12.53
N GLY A 89 -0.86 6.69 12.11
CA GLY A 89 -1.79 5.78 12.75
C GLY A 89 -2.57 4.96 11.72
N ALA A 90 -3.26 3.92 12.18
CA ALA A 90 -3.98 2.97 11.33
C ALA A 90 -5.45 3.37 11.04
N GLU A 91 -5.94 4.48 11.60
CA GLU A 91 -7.37 4.81 11.53
C GLU A 91 -7.86 5.13 10.13
N ALA A 92 -7.02 5.84 9.33
CA ALA A 92 -7.38 6.20 7.95
C ALA A 92 -7.39 4.97 7.04
N SER A 93 -6.33 4.16 7.02
CA SER A 93 -6.23 2.96 6.20
C SER A 93 -7.32 1.94 6.55
N ARG A 94 -7.62 1.77 7.86
CA ARG A 94 -8.73 0.93 8.32
C ARG A 94 -10.09 1.47 7.88
N PHE A 95 -10.29 2.79 7.96
CA PHE A 95 -11.53 3.41 7.50
C PHE A 95 -11.75 3.18 6.02
N ILE A 96 -10.73 3.38 5.19
CA ILE A 96 -10.78 3.13 3.74
C ILE A 96 -11.16 1.68 3.48
N SER A 97 -10.46 0.73 4.10
CA SER A 97 -10.68 -0.71 3.96
C SER A 97 -12.14 -1.12 4.28
N ASN A 98 -12.81 -0.41 5.18
CA ASN A 98 -14.19 -0.72 5.57
C ASN A 98 -15.27 -0.05 4.72
N HIS A 99 -14.93 0.99 3.94
CA HIS A 99 -15.96 1.82 3.30
C HIS A 99 -15.81 1.94 1.78
N LEU A 100 -14.58 1.98 1.24
CA LEU A 100 -14.35 2.35 -0.16
C LEU A 100 -14.96 1.36 -1.14
N SER A 101 -14.79 0.05 -0.93
CA SER A 101 -15.36 -0.98 -1.80
C SER A 101 -16.89 -0.89 -1.84
N ALA A 102 -17.53 -0.66 -0.69
CA ALA A 102 -18.97 -0.48 -0.59
C ALA A 102 -19.46 0.80 -1.32
N HIS A 103 -18.69 1.90 -1.26
CA HIS A 103 -19.01 3.10 -2.03
C HIS A 103 -18.94 2.86 -3.53
N ILE A 104 -17.91 2.13 -4.01
CA ILE A 104 -17.78 1.79 -5.44
C ILE A 104 -18.98 0.94 -5.88
N VAL A 105 -19.32 -0.10 -5.14
CA VAL A 105 -20.45 -0.99 -5.48
C VAL A 105 -21.77 -0.20 -5.53
N ARG A 106 -22.06 0.59 -4.51
CA ARG A 106 -23.29 1.41 -4.46
C ARG A 106 -23.37 2.36 -5.64
N LEU A 107 -22.32 3.13 -5.93
CA LEU A 107 -22.30 4.10 -7.03
C LEU A 107 -22.34 3.42 -8.40
N ALA A 108 -21.71 2.26 -8.55
CA ALA A 108 -21.81 1.48 -9.78
C ALA A 108 -23.21 0.93 -10.01
N GLN A 109 -23.92 0.49 -8.95
CA GLN A 109 -25.32 0.08 -9.04
C GLN A 109 -26.23 1.26 -9.41
N GLU A 110 -26.04 2.42 -8.81
CA GLU A 110 -26.80 3.65 -9.12
C GLU A 110 -26.60 4.12 -10.57
N SER A 111 -25.39 3.98 -11.12
CA SER A 111 -25.04 4.38 -12.49
C SER A 111 -25.24 3.29 -13.55
N GLY A 112 -25.45 2.04 -13.13
CA GLY A 112 -25.54 0.87 -14.03
C GLY A 112 -24.20 0.43 -14.65
N THR A 113 -23.06 0.99 -14.20
CA THR A 113 -21.74 0.66 -14.73
C THR A 113 -20.62 1.00 -13.77
N VAL A 114 -19.45 0.36 -13.96
CA VAL A 114 -18.18 0.82 -13.38
C VAL A 114 -17.52 1.81 -14.34
N SER A 115 -17.14 2.98 -13.85
CA SER A 115 -16.51 4.06 -14.64
C SER A 115 -15.49 4.82 -13.79
N GLU A 116 -14.69 5.66 -14.44
CA GLU A 116 -13.76 6.57 -13.75
C GLU A 116 -14.49 7.49 -12.76
N ASP A 117 -15.68 7.99 -13.14
CA ASP A 117 -16.49 8.86 -12.28
C ASP A 117 -17.01 8.12 -11.05
N VAL A 118 -17.42 6.86 -11.20
CA VAL A 118 -17.83 5.99 -10.07
C VAL A 118 -16.66 5.85 -9.09
N VAL A 119 -15.46 5.54 -9.58
CA VAL A 119 -14.29 5.39 -8.75
C VAL A 119 -13.91 6.72 -8.08
N ARG A 120 -13.88 7.83 -8.82
CA ARG A 120 -13.59 9.17 -8.31
C ARG A 120 -14.55 9.59 -7.20
N ASN A 121 -15.84 9.40 -7.44
CA ASN A 121 -16.88 9.74 -6.47
C ASN A 121 -16.81 8.86 -5.22
N ALA A 122 -16.42 7.59 -5.33
CA ALA A 122 -16.19 6.71 -4.18
C ALA A 122 -15.02 7.19 -3.30
N PHE A 123 -13.93 7.66 -3.90
CA PHE A 123 -12.82 8.29 -3.16
C PHE A 123 -13.28 9.56 -2.45
N SER A 124 -14.02 10.42 -3.13
CA SER A 124 -14.60 11.64 -2.52
C SER A 124 -15.53 11.32 -1.35
N ALA A 125 -16.42 10.34 -1.50
CA ALA A 125 -17.31 9.90 -0.43
C ALA A 125 -16.55 9.33 0.77
N THR A 126 -15.46 8.57 0.52
CA THR A 126 -14.60 8.01 1.55
C THR A 126 -13.86 9.10 2.31
N GLU A 127 -13.27 10.08 1.62
CA GLU A 127 -12.64 11.25 2.24
C GLU A 127 -13.62 12.02 3.12
N GLN A 128 -14.81 12.32 2.61
CA GLN A 128 -15.85 13.06 3.37
C GLN A 128 -16.29 12.29 4.61
N GLY A 129 -16.41 10.96 4.50
CA GLY A 129 -16.73 10.08 5.62
C GLY A 129 -15.64 10.12 6.70
N PHE A 130 -14.36 10.02 6.31
CA PHE A 130 -13.24 10.11 7.25
C PHE A 130 -13.12 11.50 7.88
N LEU A 131 -13.25 12.57 7.12
CA LEU A 131 -13.25 13.95 7.66
C LEU A 131 -14.40 14.17 8.65
N SER A 132 -15.56 13.52 8.44
CA SER A 132 -16.67 13.55 9.39
C SER A 132 -16.34 12.81 10.69
N LEU A 133 -15.57 11.71 10.61
CA LEU A 133 -15.01 11.03 11.78
C LEU A 133 -14.00 11.93 12.50
N VAL A 134 -13.06 12.55 11.78
CA VAL A 134 -12.09 13.50 12.34
C VAL A 134 -12.82 14.62 13.08
N ARG A 135 -13.83 15.25 12.48
CA ARG A 135 -14.59 16.35 13.10
C ARG A 135 -15.25 15.96 14.43
N ARG A 136 -15.74 14.72 14.54
CA ARG A 136 -16.37 14.22 15.78
C ARG A 136 -15.35 13.86 16.85
N THR A 137 -14.14 13.52 16.46
CA THR A 137 -13.14 12.88 17.34
C THR A 137 -12.01 13.83 17.73
N HIS A 138 -11.69 14.86 16.93
CA HIS A 138 -10.47 15.64 17.08
C HIS A 138 -10.42 16.47 18.39
N LEU A 139 -11.57 16.84 18.97
CA LEU A 139 -11.61 17.51 20.27
C LEU A 139 -11.15 16.61 21.41
N ILE A 140 -11.29 15.28 21.26
CA ILE A 140 -10.87 14.29 22.27
C ILE A 140 -9.47 13.76 21.93
N LYS A 141 -9.21 13.50 20.64
CA LYS A 141 -7.94 12.98 20.11
C LYS A 141 -7.47 13.89 18.95
N PRO A 142 -6.81 15.02 19.23
CA PRO A 142 -6.38 15.98 18.20
C PRO A 142 -5.50 15.34 17.12
N SER A 143 -4.65 14.36 17.50
CA SER A 143 -3.74 13.67 16.58
C SER A 143 -4.45 12.95 15.41
N ILE A 144 -5.77 12.68 15.50
CA ILE A 144 -6.51 12.06 14.40
C ILE A 144 -6.51 12.93 13.14
N ALA A 145 -6.38 14.25 13.29
CA ALA A 145 -6.30 15.18 12.17
C ALA A 145 -5.01 15.02 11.34
N ALA A 146 -3.95 14.45 11.94
CA ALA A 146 -2.67 14.16 11.28
C ALA A 146 -2.54 12.70 10.81
N ILE A 147 -3.61 11.93 10.89
CA ILE A 147 -3.63 10.56 10.39
C ILE A 147 -4.12 10.58 8.95
N GLY A 148 -3.36 9.94 8.07
CA GLY A 148 -3.70 9.79 6.67
C GLY A 148 -3.34 8.41 6.12
N SER A 149 -3.70 8.19 4.86
CA SER A 149 -3.35 6.96 4.16
C SER A 149 -3.21 7.21 2.67
N CYS A 150 -2.17 6.66 2.06
CA CYS A 150 -2.16 6.36 0.63
C CYS A 150 -3.32 5.42 0.31
N CYS A 151 -3.77 5.41 -0.93
CA CYS A 151 -4.89 4.58 -1.34
C CYS A 151 -4.72 4.15 -2.80
N LEU A 152 -4.34 2.90 -2.99
CA LEU A 152 -4.24 2.26 -4.30
C LEU A 152 -5.40 1.28 -4.45
N VAL A 153 -6.15 1.42 -5.54
CA VAL A 153 -7.29 0.56 -5.87
C VAL A 153 -7.20 0.07 -7.29
N GLY A 154 -7.52 -1.21 -7.49
CA GLY A 154 -7.76 -1.81 -8.80
C GLY A 154 -9.13 -2.49 -8.83
N VAL A 155 -9.91 -2.21 -9.87
CA VAL A 155 -11.17 -2.89 -10.17
C VAL A 155 -11.05 -3.54 -11.54
N ILE A 156 -11.08 -4.86 -11.60
CA ILE A 156 -11.22 -5.60 -12.86
C ILE A 156 -12.71 -5.83 -13.06
N TRP A 157 -13.26 -5.30 -14.16
CA TRP A 157 -14.65 -5.47 -14.53
C TRP A 157 -14.79 -5.50 -16.03
N ARG A 158 -15.47 -6.52 -16.59
CA ARG A 158 -15.71 -6.68 -18.02
C ARG A 158 -14.44 -6.49 -18.89
N LYS A 159 -13.34 -7.20 -18.55
CA LYS A 159 -12.05 -7.14 -19.26
C LYS A 159 -11.34 -5.78 -19.21
N THR A 160 -11.78 -4.88 -18.33
CA THR A 160 -11.16 -3.59 -18.12
C THR A 160 -10.66 -3.48 -16.70
N LEU A 161 -9.44 -3.02 -16.52
CA LEU A 161 -8.84 -2.67 -15.25
C LEU A 161 -8.98 -1.16 -15.04
N TYR A 162 -9.70 -0.77 -14.00
CA TYR A 162 -9.77 0.60 -13.52
C TYR A 162 -8.83 0.72 -12.33
N LEU A 163 -7.88 1.63 -12.40
CA LEU A 163 -6.92 1.91 -11.34
C LEU A 163 -7.14 3.32 -10.82
N ALA A 164 -7.06 3.48 -9.50
CA ALA A 164 -7.04 4.78 -8.86
C ALA A 164 -5.95 4.81 -7.78
N ASN A 165 -5.16 5.89 -7.73
CA ASN A 165 -4.06 6.02 -6.81
C ASN A 165 -3.99 7.39 -6.15
N LEU A 166 -3.79 7.38 -4.82
CA LEU A 166 -3.37 8.50 -3.97
C LEU A 166 -2.10 8.08 -3.23
N GLY A 167 -1.03 8.85 -3.33
CA GLY A 167 0.24 8.53 -2.66
C GLY A 167 1.19 7.74 -3.56
N ASP A 168 2.06 6.94 -2.97
CA ASP A 168 3.22 6.28 -3.58
C ASP A 168 3.18 4.74 -3.52
N SER A 169 2.10 4.15 -3.02
CA SER A 169 1.73 2.78 -3.37
C SER A 169 1.60 2.66 -4.88
N ARG A 170 1.94 1.50 -5.46
CA ARG A 170 2.10 1.38 -6.91
C ARG A 170 1.50 0.10 -7.47
N ALA A 171 0.93 0.19 -8.68
CA ALA A 171 0.52 -0.95 -9.49
C ALA A 171 1.42 -1.09 -10.72
N VAL A 172 1.93 -2.31 -10.95
CA VAL A 172 2.82 -2.66 -12.06
C VAL A 172 2.27 -3.88 -12.77
N VAL A 173 2.12 -3.81 -14.10
CA VAL A 173 1.73 -4.96 -14.93
C VAL A 173 2.95 -5.64 -15.49
N GLY A 174 2.97 -6.98 -15.46
CA GLY A 174 3.93 -7.81 -16.17
C GLY A 174 3.40 -8.16 -17.56
N CYS A 175 4.08 -7.65 -18.59
CA CYS A 175 3.71 -7.86 -19.99
C CYS A 175 4.67 -8.85 -20.66
N VAL A 176 4.15 -9.97 -21.21
CA VAL A 176 4.95 -10.90 -22.00
C VAL A 176 5.07 -10.41 -23.44
N THR A 177 6.31 -10.21 -23.90
CA THR A 177 6.59 -9.82 -25.28
C THR A 177 6.67 -11.03 -26.21
N GLY A 178 6.62 -10.81 -27.54
CA GLY A 178 6.70 -11.87 -28.55
C GLY A 178 7.95 -12.76 -28.47
N SER A 179 9.00 -12.33 -27.77
CA SER A 179 10.21 -13.13 -27.46
C SER A 179 10.12 -13.92 -26.15
N ASN A 180 8.94 -14.05 -25.58
CA ASN A 180 8.70 -14.63 -24.25
C ASN A 180 9.48 -13.95 -23.11
N LYS A 181 9.86 -12.69 -23.30
CA LYS A 181 10.49 -11.86 -22.30
C LYS A 181 9.44 -11.08 -21.54
N ILE A 182 9.56 -11.01 -20.22
CA ILE A 182 8.66 -10.22 -19.38
C ILE A 182 9.21 -8.80 -19.24
N VAL A 183 8.31 -7.81 -19.35
CA VAL A 183 8.61 -6.39 -19.18
C VAL A 183 7.64 -5.79 -18.19
N ALA A 184 8.15 -4.97 -17.28
CA ALA A 184 7.37 -4.22 -16.31
C ALA A 184 6.85 -2.91 -16.91
N GLU A 185 5.55 -2.66 -16.80
CA GLU A 185 4.93 -1.36 -17.11
C GLU A 185 4.27 -0.83 -15.83
N GLN A 186 4.70 0.34 -15.34
CA GLN A 186 4.06 1.00 -14.21
C GLN A 186 2.73 1.62 -14.67
N LEU A 187 1.64 1.29 -13.99
CA LEU A 187 0.30 1.75 -14.38
C LEU A 187 -0.18 2.96 -13.57
N THR A 188 0.43 3.21 -12.42
CA THR A 188 0.06 4.31 -11.52
C THR A 188 1.14 5.37 -11.50
N ARG A 189 0.75 6.63 -11.22
CA ARG A 189 1.69 7.71 -10.94
C ARG A 189 1.89 7.81 -9.43
N ASP A 190 3.13 7.84 -8.98
CA ASP A 190 3.46 8.07 -7.58
C ASP A 190 3.31 9.56 -7.25
N HIS A 191 2.64 9.86 -6.15
CA HIS A 191 2.43 11.24 -5.68
C HIS A 191 3.37 11.52 -4.49
N ASN A 192 4.68 11.42 -4.73
CA ASN A 192 5.72 11.61 -3.72
C ASN A 192 6.63 12.78 -4.05
N ALA A 193 6.99 13.61 -3.07
CA ALA A 193 7.84 14.79 -3.22
C ALA A 193 9.30 14.45 -3.63
N SER A 194 9.71 13.19 -3.59
CA SER A 194 10.98 12.74 -4.18
C SER A 194 11.02 12.95 -5.71
N ILE A 195 9.85 13.01 -6.36
CA ILE A 195 9.67 13.19 -7.80
C ILE A 195 9.62 14.67 -8.16
N GLU A 196 10.42 15.10 -9.13
CA GLU A 196 10.53 16.54 -9.51
C GLU A 196 9.21 17.09 -10.04
N GLU A 197 8.50 16.32 -10.85
CA GLU A 197 7.21 16.70 -11.45
C GLU A 197 6.15 16.98 -10.36
N VAL A 198 6.17 16.21 -9.28
CA VAL A 198 5.28 16.42 -8.13
C VAL A 198 5.65 17.72 -7.40
N ARG A 199 6.95 18.00 -7.24
CA ARG A 199 7.39 19.25 -6.64
C ARG A 199 7.02 20.47 -7.49
N GLN A 200 7.13 20.37 -8.82
CA GLN A 200 6.73 21.43 -9.76
C GLN A 200 5.22 21.66 -9.72
N GLU A 201 4.42 20.59 -9.70
CA GLU A 201 2.96 20.66 -9.54
C GLU A 201 2.59 21.42 -8.26
N LEU A 202 3.20 21.05 -7.12
CA LEU A 202 2.96 21.72 -5.83
C LEU A 202 3.35 23.19 -5.85
N ARG A 203 4.49 23.55 -6.42
CA ARG A 203 4.93 24.97 -6.55
C ARG A 203 3.98 25.77 -7.43
N SER A 204 3.47 25.18 -8.51
CA SER A 204 2.49 25.83 -9.40
C SER A 204 1.17 26.09 -8.70
N LEU A 205 0.71 25.13 -7.87
CA LEU A 205 -0.53 25.25 -7.10
C LEU A 205 -0.39 26.24 -5.93
N HIS A 206 0.85 26.47 -5.45
CA HIS A 206 1.14 27.30 -4.27
C HIS A 206 2.25 28.33 -4.57
N PRO A 207 2.05 29.26 -5.54
CA PRO A 207 3.09 30.19 -5.97
C PRO A 207 3.52 31.17 -4.85
N ASP A 208 2.63 31.40 -3.88
CA ASP A 208 2.86 32.31 -2.76
C ASP A 208 3.52 31.63 -1.55
N ASP A 209 3.85 30.34 -1.67
CA ASP A 209 4.39 29.53 -0.58
C ASP A 209 5.77 28.95 -0.95
N SER A 210 6.83 29.70 -0.65
CA SER A 210 8.21 29.27 -0.91
C SER A 210 8.63 28.02 -0.11
N GLN A 211 7.88 27.68 0.96
CA GLN A 211 8.14 26.53 1.82
C GLN A 211 7.18 25.37 1.55
N ILE A 212 6.47 25.38 0.43
CA ILE A 212 5.53 24.29 0.08
C ILE A 212 6.26 22.95 -0.03
N VAL A 213 7.48 22.93 -0.58
CA VAL A 213 8.35 21.74 -0.66
C VAL A 213 9.74 22.08 -0.16
N VAL A 214 10.21 21.33 0.83
CA VAL A 214 11.48 21.56 1.53
C VAL A 214 12.35 20.31 1.50
N LEU A 215 13.64 20.48 1.22
CA LEU A 215 14.63 19.41 1.41
C LEU A 215 15.09 19.43 2.88
N LYS A 216 14.72 18.40 3.64
CA LYS A 216 15.05 18.25 5.06
C LYS A 216 15.79 16.93 5.29
N ASN A 217 17.02 17.02 5.77
CA ASN A 217 17.88 15.84 6.01
C ASN A 217 18.05 14.93 4.76
N GLY A 218 18.17 15.52 3.58
CA GLY A 218 18.31 14.77 2.33
C GLY A 218 17.00 14.20 1.76
N VAL A 219 15.85 14.47 2.39
CA VAL A 219 14.53 13.98 1.96
C VAL A 219 13.63 15.17 1.62
N TRP A 220 13.01 15.14 0.43
CA TRP A 220 12.02 16.13 0.03
C TRP A 220 10.72 15.91 0.80
N ARG A 221 10.20 16.98 1.40
CA ARG A 221 8.96 16.94 2.18
C ARG A 221 8.08 18.14 1.88
N ILE A 222 6.79 17.91 1.84
CA ILE A 222 5.76 18.94 1.72
C ILE A 222 5.62 19.58 3.10
N LYS A 223 5.75 20.92 3.16
CA LYS A 223 5.79 21.71 4.40
C LYS A 223 6.84 21.22 5.41
N GLY A 224 7.87 20.48 4.94
CA GLY A 224 8.89 19.87 5.80
C GLY A 224 8.39 18.71 6.66
N ILE A 225 7.17 18.19 6.42
CA ILE A 225 6.49 17.21 7.26
C ILE A 225 6.32 15.86 6.53
N ILE A 226 5.55 15.81 5.44
CA ILE A 226 5.12 14.59 4.75
C ILE A 226 5.75 14.48 3.35
N GLN A 227 5.87 13.26 2.83
CA GLN A 227 6.42 13.04 1.48
C GLN A 227 5.34 12.93 0.40
N VAL A 228 4.16 12.41 0.72
CA VAL A 228 3.07 12.24 -0.24
C VAL A 228 2.27 13.52 -0.43
N SER A 229 1.87 13.81 -1.68
CA SER A 229 1.08 15.00 -2.03
C SER A 229 -0.42 14.72 -2.12
N ARG A 230 -0.82 13.45 -2.04
CA ARG A 230 -2.21 13.01 -2.09
C ARG A 230 -2.45 11.89 -1.10
N SER A 231 -3.55 11.97 -0.35
CA SER A 231 -3.95 10.99 0.66
C SER A 231 -5.44 11.08 0.98
N ILE A 232 -5.99 10.07 1.64
CA ILE A 232 -7.22 10.18 2.44
C ILE A 232 -6.81 10.60 3.85
N GLY A 233 -7.54 11.52 4.48
CA GLY A 233 -7.18 12.05 5.80
C GLY A 233 -6.19 13.20 5.71
N ASP A 234 -5.19 13.28 6.61
CA ASP A 234 -4.30 14.43 6.75
C ASP A 234 -5.07 15.77 6.83
N ALA A 235 -6.16 15.75 7.58
CA ALA A 235 -7.13 16.83 7.63
C ALA A 235 -6.49 18.18 7.97
N TYR A 236 -5.45 18.18 8.80
CA TYR A 236 -4.71 19.39 9.20
C TYR A 236 -3.96 20.07 8.04
N LEU A 237 -3.64 19.34 6.94
CA LEU A 237 -3.01 19.88 5.72
C LEU A 237 -4.04 20.23 4.64
N LYS A 238 -5.32 19.99 4.89
CA LYS A 238 -6.42 20.24 3.95
C LYS A 238 -7.37 21.33 4.42
N LYS A 239 -7.61 21.44 5.73
CA LYS A 239 -8.60 22.35 6.30
C LYS A 239 -8.10 23.00 7.58
N GLN A 240 -8.18 24.31 7.65
CA GLN A 240 -7.72 25.11 8.79
C GLN A 240 -8.45 24.77 10.11
N GLU A 241 -9.71 24.32 10.04
CA GLU A 241 -10.48 23.90 11.22
C GLU A 241 -9.85 22.72 11.98
N PHE A 242 -8.94 21.99 11.35
CA PHE A 242 -8.21 20.84 11.93
C PHE A 242 -6.75 21.19 12.25
N ALA A 243 -6.40 22.46 12.34
CA ALA A 243 -5.07 22.88 12.76
C ALA A 243 -4.71 22.24 14.11
N LEU A 244 -3.49 21.72 14.19
CA LEU A 244 -2.99 21.08 15.41
C LEU A 244 -2.35 22.08 16.34
N ASP A 245 -2.40 21.78 17.64
CA ASP A 245 -1.74 22.58 18.67
C ASP A 245 -0.23 22.66 18.39
N PRO A 246 0.39 23.87 18.49
CA PRO A 246 1.83 24.05 18.25
C PRO A 246 2.73 23.19 19.16
N SER A 247 2.23 22.72 20.29
CA SER A 247 2.97 21.78 21.17
C SER A 247 3.22 20.42 20.50
N ILE A 248 2.42 20.06 19.47
CA ILE A 248 2.63 18.84 18.66
C ILE A 248 3.67 19.14 17.58
N THR A 249 4.93 19.29 18.00
CA THR A 249 6.04 19.77 17.16
C THR A 249 6.25 19.00 15.84
N ARG A 250 5.91 17.71 15.81
CA ARG A 250 6.06 16.85 14.61
C ARG A 250 5.21 17.33 13.43
N PHE A 251 4.04 17.89 13.70
CA PHE A 251 3.05 18.30 12.69
C PHE A 251 2.83 19.81 12.65
N HIS A 252 3.74 20.58 13.31
CA HIS A 252 3.62 22.02 13.40
C HIS A 252 3.80 22.68 12.03
N LEU A 253 2.82 23.50 11.64
CA LEU A 253 2.90 24.41 10.50
C LEU A 253 3.37 25.79 11.00
N SER A 254 4.41 26.33 10.37
CA SER A 254 4.93 27.67 10.71
C SER A 254 3.92 28.79 10.43
N GLU A 255 3.00 28.56 9.48
CA GLU A 255 1.95 29.52 9.10
C GLU A 255 0.61 28.78 8.94
N PRO A 256 -0.53 29.45 9.23
CA PRO A 256 -1.84 28.89 8.97
C PRO A 256 -2.04 28.56 7.48
N LEU A 257 -2.82 27.53 7.20
CA LEU A 257 -3.16 27.15 5.83
C LEU A 257 -3.99 28.25 5.14
N ARG A 258 -3.51 28.74 4.01
CA ARG A 258 -4.28 29.64 3.14
C ARG A 258 -5.17 28.87 2.17
N ARG A 259 -4.74 27.68 1.77
CA ARG A 259 -5.44 26.73 0.88
C ARG A 259 -5.01 25.29 1.21
N PRO A 260 -5.79 24.26 0.81
CA PRO A 260 -5.38 22.87 1.00
C PRO A 260 -4.02 22.59 0.38
N VAL A 261 -3.12 21.95 1.13
CA VAL A 261 -1.77 21.56 0.68
C VAL A 261 -1.80 20.19 0.02
N LEU A 262 -2.61 19.26 0.57
CA LEU A 262 -2.82 17.94 0.00
C LEU A 262 -4.21 17.86 -0.64
N THR A 263 -4.38 16.89 -1.55
CA THR A 263 -5.68 16.56 -2.15
C THR A 263 -6.01 15.07 -1.98
N SER A 264 -7.30 14.76 -1.98
CA SER A 264 -7.83 13.39 -2.05
C SER A 264 -8.34 13.02 -3.45
N GLU A 265 -7.97 13.80 -4.46
CA GLU A 265 -8.30 13.53 -5.86
C GLU A 265 -7.36 12.46 -6.43
N PRO A 266 -7.85 11.25 -6.78
CA PRO A 266 -7.00 10.19 -7.29
C PRO A 266 -6.55 10.44 -8.73
N SER A 267 -5.35 9.99 -9.07
CA SER A 267 -4.99 9.72 -10.45
C SER A 267 -5.66 8.44 -10.90
N ILE A 268 -6.35 8.47 -12.02
CA ILE A 268 -7.09 7.32 -12.56
C ILE A 268 -6.45 6.87 -13.87
N CYS A 269 -6.33 5.56 -14.04
CA CYS A 269 -5.90 4.91 -15.26
C CYS A 269 -6.90 3.81 -15.62
N THR A 270 -7.46 3.87 -16.80
CA THR A 270 -8.36 2.85 -17.35
C THR A 270 -7.63 2.07 -18.42
N ARG A 271 -7.51 0.74 -18.24
CA ARG A 271 -6.79 -0.14 -19.15
C ARG A 271 -7.65 -1.32 -19.58
N PRO A 272 -8.03 -1.45 -20.87
CA PRO A 272 -8.49 -2.71 -21.42
C PRO A 272 -7.38 -3.76 -21.26
N LEU A 273 -7.70 -4.92 -20.66
CA LEU A 273 -6.74 -6.01 -20.49
C LEU A 273 -6.34 -6.58 -21.85
N ARG A 274 -5.05 -6.61 -22.13
CA ARG A 274 -4.45 -7.03 -23.39
C ARG A 274 -3.92 -8.46 -23.27
N PRO A 275 -3.87 -9.25 -24.36
CA PRO A 275 -3.37 -10.64 -24.33
C PRO A 275 -1.96 -10.80 -23.74
N GLN A 276 -1.12 -9.78 -23.82
CA GLN A 276 0.23 -9.78 -23.22
C GLN A 276 0.25 -9.46 -21.74
N ASP A 277 -0.83 -8.94 -21.15
CA ASP A 277 -0.92 -8.63 -19.73
C ASP A 277 -1.09 -9.93 -18.94
N SER A 278 -0.05 -10.39 -18.24
CA SER A 278 -0.05 -11.68 -17.56
C SER A 278 -0.47 -11.61 -16.10
N PHE A 279 -0.10 -10.53 -15.43
CA PHE A 279 -0.45 -10.27 -14.03
C PHE A 279 -0.25 -8.80 -13.68
N VAL A 280 -0.87 -8.37 -12.58
CA VAL A 280 -0.67 -7.04 -11.99
C VAL A 280 -0.20 -7.21 -10.54
N ILE A 281 0.86 -6.50 -10.17
CA ILE A 281 1.37 -6.39 -8.80
C ILE A 281 0.86 -5.09 -8.21
N PHE A 282 0.12 -5.17 -7.09
CA PHE A 282 -0.26 -4.03 -6.26
C PHE A 282 0.56 -4.09 -4.99
N ALA A 283 1.24 -3.01 -4.62
CA ALA A 283 2.00 -3.00 -3.37
C ALA A 283 2.13 -1.61 -2.76
N SER A 284 2.28 -1.55 -1.43
CA SER A 284 2.71 -0.36 -0.69
C SER A 284 4.17 -0.01 -1.00
N ASP A 285 4.61 1.18 -0.62
CA ASP A 285 5.96 1.67 -0.90
C ASP A 285 7.04 0.79 -0.26
N GLY A 286 6.75 0.11 0.85
CA GLY A 286 7.66 -0.82 1.50
C GLY A 286 8.21 -1.93 0.58
N LEU A 287 7.50 -2.31 -0.49
CA LEU A 287 8.04 -3.18 -1.54
C LEU A 287 8.97 -2.38 -2.48
N TRP A 288 8.51 -1.23 -2.94
CA TRP A 288 9.13 -0.45 -4.00
C TRP A 288 10.39 0.30 -3.55
N GLU A 289 10.57 0.51 -2.25
CA GLU A 289 11.83 0.99 -1.66
C GLU A 289 12.99 -0.01 -1.82
N HIS A 290 12.67 -1.29 -2.01
CA HIS A 290 13.66 -2.37 -2.05
C HIS A 290 13.77 -3.05 -3.41
N LEU A 291 12.71 -3.16 -4.18
CA LEU A 291 12.69 -3.79 -5.50
C LEU A 291 12.31 -2.78 -6.60
N THR A 292 13.02 -2.86 -7.72
CA THR A 292 12.59 -2.17 -8.93
C THR A 292 11.37 -2.87 -9.56
N ASN A 293 10.58 -2.15 -10.35
CA ASN A 293 9.44 -2.70 -11.07
C ASN A 293 9.83 -3.97 -11.87
N GLN A 294 10.97 -3.92 -12.58
CA GLN A 294 11.45 -5.02 -13.39
C GLN A 294 11.86 -6.25 -12.55
N GLN A 295 12.57 -6.05 -11.44
CA GLN A 295 12.93 -7.14 -10.52
C GLN A 295 11.68 -7.83 -9.95
N ALA A 296 10.67 -7.06 -9.53
CA ALA A 296 9.43 -7.62 -9.00
C ALA A 296 8.70 -8.47 -10.06
N VAL A 297 8.60 -7.97 -11.29
CA VAL A 297 7.96 -8.66 -12.40
C VAL A 297 8.72 -9.93 -12.81
N GLU A 298 10.06 -9.91 -12.82
CA GLU A 298 10.90 -11.08 -13.09
C GLU A 298 10.74 -12.16 -12.02
N ILE A 299 10.65 -11.77 -10.74
CA ILE A 299 10.38 -12.72 -9.65
C ILE A 299 9.03 -13.42 -9.86
N VAL A 300 7.99 -12.66 -10.21
CA VAL A 300 6.65 -13.25 -10.44
C VAL A 300 6.67 -14.17 -11.66
N HIS A 301 7.29 -13.76 -12.75
CA HIS A 301 7.34 -14.53 -14.00
C HIS A 301 8.14 -15.84 -13.87
N SER A 302 9.20 -15.84 -13.06
CA SER A 302 10.16 -16.97 -12.96
C SER A 302 9.82 -17.97 -11.87
N ASN A 303 8.70 -17.78 -11.14
CA ASN A 303 8.33 -18.64 -10.01
C ASN A 303 6.87 -19.11 -10.14
N PRO A 304 6.49 -20.21 -9.44
CA PRO A 304 5.10 -20.64 -9.36
C PRO A 304 4.18 -19.55 -8.77
N ARG A 305 2.91 -19.53 -9.21
CA ARG A 305 1.88 -18.58 -8.73
C ARG A 305 1.65 -18.69 -7.23
N GLU A 306 1.64 -19.94 -6.74
CA GLU A 306 1.42 -20.23 -5.32
C GLU A 306 2.52 -19.60 -4.44
N GLY A 307 2.12 -18.80 -3.46
CA GLY A 307 3.01 -18.10 -2.53
C GLY A 307 3.86 -16.99 -3.16
N ILE A 308 3.52 -16.51 -4.37
CA ILE A 308 4.37 -15.53 -5.07
C ILE A 308 4.41 -14.17 -4.35
N ALA A 309 3.32 -13.71 -3.74
CA ALA A 309 3.32 -12.48 -2.95
C ALA A 309 4.27 -12.59 -1.75
N ARG A 310 4.27 -13.73 -1.06
CA ARG A 310 5.22 -14.04 0.03
C ARG A 310 6.67 -14.05 -0.46
N ARG A 311 6.93 -14.55 -1.69
CA ARG A 311 8.28 -14.51 -2.28
C ARG A 311 8.75 -13.10 -2.56
N LEU A 312 7.86 -12.20 -3.04
CA LEU A 312 8.17 -10.78 -3.23
C LEU A 312 8.50 -10.09 -1.91
N VAL A 313 7.70 -10.31 -0.86
CA VAL A 313 7.99 -9.78 0.48
C VAL A 313 9.34 -10.29 0.99
N LYS A 314 9.61 -11.61 0.88
CA LYS A 314 10.91 -12.16 1.27
C LYS A 314 12.08 -11.57 0.46
N ALA A 315 11.90 -11.29 -0.83
CA ALA A 315 12.91 -10.63 -1.66
C ALA A 315 13.19 -9.19 -1.20
N ALA A 316 12.14 -8.42 -0.88
CA ALA A 316 12.26 -7.07 -0.33
C ALA A 316 12.99 -7.09 1.02
N LEU A 317 12.63 -8.00 1.94
CA LEU A 317 13.30 -8.15 3.23
C LEU A 317 14.79 -8.54 3.09
N LYS A 318 15.13 -9.40 2.14
CA LYS A 318 16.54 -9.75 1.84
C LYS A 318 17.31 -8.53 1.36
N GLU A 319 16.72 -7.70 0.51
CA GLU A 319 17.34 -6.46 0.04
C GLU A 319 17.45 -5.41 1.15
N ALA A 320 16.45 -5.28 2.02
CA ALA A 320 16.50 -4.45 3.22
C ALA A 320 17.66 -4.86 4.14
N ALA A 321 17.80 -6.16 4.38
CA ALA A 321 18.90 -6.75 5.16
C ALA A 321 20.26 -6.43 4.51
N ARG A 322 20.39 -6.64 3.20
CA ARG A 322 21.62 -6.36 2.44
C ARG A 322 22.04 -4.88 2.55
N LYS A 323 21.09 -3.95 2.43
CA LYS A 323 21.35 -2.49 2.56
C LYS A 323 21.87 -2.10 3.95
N ARG A 324 21.62 -2.92 4.98
CA ARG A 324 22.01 -2.70 6.37
C ARG A 324 23.08 -3.66 6.85
N GLU A 325 23.72 -4.41 5.94
CA GLU A 325 24.77 -5.40 6.25
C GLU A 325 24.33 -6.45 7.29
N MET A 326 23.04 -6.81 7.25
CA MET A 326 22.43 -7.84 8.10
C MET A 326 22.08 -9.10 7.32
N ARG A 327 21.91 -10.22 8.03
CA ARG A 327 21.35 -11.43 7.43
C ARG A 327 19.82 -11.37 7.46
N TYR A 328 19.19 -12.00 6.47
CA TYR A 328 17.72 -12.12 6.40
C TYR A 328 17.13 -12.69 7.70
N ASN A 329 17.71 -13.77 8.24
CA ASN A 329 17.23 -14.40 9.48
C ASN A 329 17.36 -13.50 10.72
N ASP A 330 18.22 -12.50 10.69
CA ASP A 330 18.35 -11.56 11.80
C ASP A 330 17.20 -10.53 11.76
N ILE A 331 16.79 -10.06 10.55
CA ILE A 331 15.63 -9.18 10.39
C ILE A 331 14.32 -9.89 10.79
N THR A 332 14.12 -11.15 10.37
CA THR A 332 12.89 -11.90 10.66
C THR A 332 12.67 -12.19 12.14
N ARG A 333 13.74 -12.11 12.96
CA ARG A 333 13.70 -12.27 14.41
C ARG A 333 13.46 -10.97 15.18
N LEU A 334 13.52 -9.82 14.51
CA LEU A 334 13.26 -8.53 15.15
C LEU A 334 11.78 -8.38 15.50
N GLU A 335 11.51 -7.75 16.62
CA GLU A 335 10.16 -7.40 17.03
C GLU A 335 9.59 -6.27 16.15
N LYS A 336 8.26 -6.21 16.07
CA LYS A 336 7.54 -5.06 15.48
C LYS A 336 7.98 -3.75 16.16
N GLY A 337 7.93 -2.66 15.44
CA GLY A 337 8.48 -1.36 15.85
C GLY A 337 10.00 -1.26 15.71
N VAL A 338 10.77 -2.30 16.04
CA VAL A 338 12.22 -2.36 15.78
C VAL A 338 12.50 -2.55 14.29
N ARG A 339 11.68 -3.37 13.60
CA ARG A 339 11.79 -3.59 12.15
C ARG A 339 11.66 -2.31 11.34
N ARG A 340 10.91 -1.30 11.83
CA ARG A 340 10.71 0.00 11.15
C ARG A 340 12.02 0.74 10.86
N PHE A 341 13.10 0.43 11.54
CA PHE A 341 14.43 0.97 11.23
C PHE A 341 15.07 0.34 9.99
N PHE A 342 14.54 -0.76 9.50
CA PHE A 342 15.10 -1.55 8.40
C PHE A 342 14.19 -1.55 7.15
N HIS A 343 12.89 -1.64 7.35
CA HIS A 343 11.86 -1.59 6.29
C HIS A 343 10.55 -1.07 6.87
N ASP A 344 9.64 -0.62 6.01
CA ASP A 344 8.27 -0.28 6.36
C ASP A 344 7.37 -1.51 6.41
N ASP A 345 6.10 -1.36 6.79
CA ASP A 345 5.07 -2.35 6.51
C ASP A 345 5.08 -2.64 4.99
N ILE A 346 4.97 -3.90 4.61
CA ILE A 346 4.98 -4.29 3.18
C ILE A 346 3.73 -5.07 2.88
N THR A 347 2.89 -4.53 2.01
CA THR A 347 1.70 -5.20 1.48
C THR A 347 1.90 -5.50 0.00
N VAL A 348 1.62 -6.73 -0.42
CA VAL A 348 1.73 -7.18 -1.81
C VAL A 348 0.53 -8.03 -2.20
N VAL A 349 -0.15 -7.65 -3.27
CA VAL A 349 -1.15 -8.47 -3.95
C VAL A 349 -0.72 -8.68 -5.39
N VAL A 350 -0.62 -9.93 -5.82
CA VAL A 350 -0.35 -10.30 -7.22
C VAL A 350 -1.61 -10.90 -7.80
N VAL A 351 -2.16 -10.28 -8.83
CA VAL A 351 -3.38 -10.72 -9.52
C VAL A 351 -2.99 -11.24 -10.90
N PHE A 352 -3.18 -12.53 -11.15
CA PHE A 352 -2.92 -13.15 -12.45
C PHE A 352 -4.11 -12.98 -13.37
N ILE A 353 -3.83 -12.75 -14.65
CA ILE A 353 -4.84 -12.54 -15.70
C ILE A 353 -4.83 -13.76 -16.61
N ASP A 354 -5.93 -14.51 -16.58
CA ASP A 354 -6.16 -15.66 -17.46
C ASP A 354 -7.12 -15.25 -18.58
N HIS A 355 -6.56 -15.03 -19.76
CA HIS A 355 -7.31 -14.57 -20.91
C HIS A 355 -8.32 -15.61 -21.42
N GLY A 356 -8.12 -16.92 -21.14
CA GLY A 356 -9.10 -17.96 -21.43
C GLY A 356 -10.38 -17.74 -20.64
N LEU A 357 -10.26 -17.54 -19.31
CA LEU A 357 -11.41 -17.26 -18.45
C LEU A 357 -12.13 -15.95 -18.81
N LEU A 358 -11.38 -14.95 -19.26
CA LEU A 358 -11.97 -13.69 -19.72
C LEU A 358 -12.76 -13.85 -21.03
N GLN A 359 -12.45 -14.83 -21.90
CA GLN A 359 -13.12 -15.06 -23.19
C GLN A 359 -14.37 -15.92 -23.06
N GLU A 360 -14.35 -16.92 -22.18
CA GLU A 360 -15.44 -17.91 -22.03
C GLU A 360 -16.73 -17.35 -21.40
N GLY A 361 -16.72 -16.09 -20.97
CA GLY A 361 -17.92 -15.42 -20.44
C GLY A 361 -18.55 -16.16 -19.26
N ASN A 362 -17.98 -16.05 -18.08
CA ASN A 362 -18.60 -16.36 -16.76
C ASN A 362 -19.29 -17.73 -16.54
N ASN A 363 -18.92 -18.78 -17.26
CA ASN A 363 -19.47 -20.12 -16.99
C ASN A 363 -18.86 -20.82 -15.77
N ALA A 364 -17.73 -20.35 -15.24
CA ALA A 364 -17.17 -20.82 -13.97
C ALA A 364 -17.43 -19.76 -12.89
N SER A 365 -18.36 -20.03 -12.00
CA SER A 365 -18.63 -19.18 -10.83
C SER A 365 -17.34 -19.01 -10.01
N ALA A 366 -16.69 -17.84 -10.13
CA ALA A 366 -15.61 -17.49 -9.23
C ALA A 366 -16.15 -17.43 -7.79
N PRO A 367 -15.39 -17.89 -6.80
CA PRO A 367 -15.85 -17.80 -5.41
C PRO A 367 -16.02 -16.33 -5.02
N GLU A 368 -17.15 -16.01 -4.40
CA GLU A 368 -17.44 -14.70 -3.83
C GLU A 368 -16.79 -14.63 -2.45
N LEU A 369 -15.60 -14.09 -2.38
CA LEU A 369 -14.85 -14.02 -1.12
C LEU A 369 -14.26 -12.63 -0.91
N SER A 370 -14.13 -12.24 0.36
CA SER A 370 -13.40 -11.06 0.82
C SER A 370 -12.22 -11.51 1.66
N VAL A 371 -11.02 -11.19 1.23
CA VAL A 371 -9.78 -11.49 1.95
C VAL A 371 -9.15 -10.18 2.41
N ARG A 372 -8.76 -10.13 3.68
CA ARG A 372 -8.09 -8.97 4.28
C ARG A 372 -6.76 -9.40 4.86
N GLY A 373 -5.76 -8.52 4.79
CA GLY A 373 -4.46 -8.79 5.39
C GLY A 373 -4.57 -9.07 6.89
N PHE A 374 -3.86 -10.08 7.37
CA PHE A 374 -3.90 -10.58 8.76
C PHE A 374 -5.25 -11.12 9.25
N VAL A 375 -6.17 -11.45 8.35
CA VAL A 375 -7.46 -12.05 8.69
C VAL A 375 -7.60 -13.38 7.95
N ASP A 376 -7.69 -14.48 8.70
CA ASP A 376 -7.73 -15.85 8.13
C ASP A 376 -9.10 -16.22 7.54
N SER A 377 -10.17 -15.53 7.92
CA SER A 377 -11.51 -15.79 7.43
C SER A 377 -11.93 -14.78 6.37
N GLY A 378 -12.16 -15.25 5.14
CA GLY A 378 -12.90 -14.49 4.14
C GLY A 378 -14.37 -14.35 4.56
N GLY A 379 -14.89 -13.15 4.63
CA GLY A 379 -16.32 -12.87 4.73
C GLY A 379 -17.00 -12.89 3.37
N PRO A 380 -18.33 -12.65 3.31
CA PRO A 380 -19.02 -12.44 2.05
C PRO A 380 -18.46 -11.19 1.34
N SER A 381 -18.26 -11.31 0.02
CA SER A 381 -17.76 -10.20 -0.79
C SER A 381 -18.81 -9.12 -1.00
N THR A 382 -18.44 -7.86 -0.76
CA THR A 382 -19.30 -6.72 -1.13
C THR A 382 -19.42 -6.56 -2.65
N PHE A 383 -18.42 -7.05 -3.41
CA PHE A 383 -18.36 -6.97 -4.88
C PHE A 383 -19.34 -7.91 -5.60
N SER A 384 -19.94 -8.87 -4.89
CA SER A 384 -21.10 -9.64 -5.40
C SER A 384 -22.25 -8.72 -5.85
N GLY A 385 -22.40 -7.55 -5.26
CA GLY A 385 -23.41 -6.55 -5.65
C GLY A 385 -23.26 -6.06 -7.09
N LEU A 386 -22.10 -6.17 -7.72
CA LEU A 386 -21.90 -5.82 -9.13
C LEU A 386 -22.46 -6.88 -10.12
N ASN A 387 -22.77 -8.09 -9.64
CA ASN A 387 -23.35 -9.14 -10.48
C ASN A 387 -24.73 -8.77 -11.02
N SER A 388 -25.42 -7.83 -10.38
CA SER A 388 -26.76 -7.34 -10.79
C SER A 388 -26.70 -6.27 -11.91
N ILE A 389 -25.51 -5.79 -12.26
CA ILE A 389 -25.31 -4.80 -13.33
C ILE A 389 -25.17 -5.54 -14.66
N SER A 390 -26.19 -5.52 -15.49
CA SER A 390 -26.27 -6.17 -16.81
C SER A 390 -25.54 -5.40 -17.92
#